data_aa65e078bf5d537c7aaf082c8867b953
#
_entry.id   aa65e078bf5d537c7aaf082c8867b953
#
_cell.length_a   1.000
_cell.length_b   1.000
_cell.length_c   1.000
_cell.angle_alpha   90.00
_cell.angle_beta   90.00
_cell.angle_gamma   90.00
#
_symmetry.space_group_name_H-M   'P 1'
#
loop_
_entity.id
_entity.type
_entity.pdbx_description
1 polymer ?
#
loop_
_entity_poly.entity_id
_entity_poly.type
_entity_poly.pdbx_seq_one_letter_code
_entity_poly.pdbx_strand_id
1 'polypeptide(L)'
;MSYRDRPEWSYSDMKVILEYDIDYAVAVKYKLIEQSFGKAIDIGTLAHEELLKQGGSNSFVVKAYKDFRTNEAKDWRDAQILPIISEEEFEQINKICEAVKKHPLYSVLLCGEGIENEVELYVKINGVDIKGKADAIRRNEDGSIVIADLKTTAKFEDWKMNEPRDMWKIANKHYDLQCANYTQLGLNPNLTNFYFFVAETVEPYRVKVMHCALAFVESGEQKLAKCIEQIKQFGNREIDFTYTKTLSEVEEIGDFSL
;
A
#
# COMPACT_ATOMS: atom_id res chain seq x y z
N MET A 1 -3.91 -5.47 20.29
CA MET A 1 -2.73 -5.58 19.39
C MET A 1 -3.08 -4.81 18.13
N SER A 2 -2.22 -3.89 17.68
CA SER A 2 -2.51 -3.15 16.45
C SER A 2 -2.37 -4.06 15.21
N TYR A 3 -3.03 -3.71 14.10
CA TYR A 3 -2.90 -4.45 12.83
C TYR A 3 -1.43 -4.65 12.42
N ARG A 4 -0.58 -3.63 12.64
CA ARG A 4 0.84 -3.70 12.27
C ARG A 4 1.65 -4.71 13.10
N ASP A 5 1.27 -4.92 14.36
CA ASP A 5 1.98 -5.80 15.29
C ASP A 5 1.52 -7.26 15.23
N ARG A 6 0.52 -7.57 14.40
CA ARG A 6 0.01 -8.92 14.22
C ARG A 6 0.97 -9.81 13.44
N PRO A 7 1.10 -11.10 13.78
CA PRO A 7 2.10 -12.01 13.23
C PRO A 7 1.83 -12.45 11.78
N GLU A 8 0.58 -12.35 11.29
CA GLU A 8 0.20 -12.75 9.94
C GLU A 8 1.02 -11.98 8.88
N TRP A 9 1.27 -12.60 7.74
CA TRP A 9 2.00 -12.01 6.63
C TRP A 9 1.12 -11.07 5.80
N SER A 10 1.61 -9.88 5.52
CA SER A 10 0.90 -8.89 4.69
C SER A 10 1.47 -8.83 3.28
N TYR A 11 0.73 -8.18 2.36
CA TYR A 11 1.27 -7.81 1.05
C TYR A 11 2.62 -7.09 1.15
N SER A 12 2.76 -6.15 2.09
CA SER A 12 4.01 -5.39 2.24
C SER A 12 5.18 -6.28 2.65
N ASP A 13 4.96 -7.26 3.54
CA ASP A 13 5.98 -8.23 3.92
C ASP A 13 6.39 -9.09 2.71
N MET A 14 5.40 -9.58 1.95
CA MET A 14 5.64 -10.41 0.77
C MET A 14 6.33 -9.64 -0.37
N LYS A 15 6.02 -8.36 -0.50
CA LYS A 15 6.74 -7.48 -1.43
C LYS A 15 8.23 -7.42 -1.09
N VAL A 16 8.59 -7.30 0.18
CA VAL A 16 9.99 -7.31 0.64
C VAL A 16 10.68 -8.64 0.29
N ILE A 17 9.97 -9.78 0.38
CA ILE A 17 10.52 -11.07 -0.06
C ILE A 17 10.91 -11.05 -1.55
N LEU A 18 10.09 -10.42 -2.39
CA LEU A 18 10.34 -10.35 -3.84
C LEU A 18 11.41 -9.33 -4.23
N GLU A 19 11.51 -8.24 -3.50
CA GLU A 19 12.49 -7.17 -3.76
C GLU A 19 13.88 -7.49 -3.21
N TYR A 20 13.94 -8.30 -2.15
CA TYR A 20 15.17 -8.66 -1.46
C TYR A 20 15.26 -10.19 -1.29
N ASP A 21 14.91 -10.70 -0.12
CA ASP A 21 14.79 -12.13 0.18
C ASP A 21 13.94 -12.37 1.43
N ILE A 22 13.74 -13.65 1.77
CA ILE A 22 12.93 -14.04 2.95
C ILE A 22 13.62 -13.65 4.26
N ASP A 23 14.96 -13.72 4.35
CA ASP A 23 15.69 -13.42 5.56
C ASP A 23 15.58 -11.94 5.90
N TYR A 24 15.74 -11.08 4.88
CA TYR A 24 15.52 -9.64 5.04
C TYR A 24 14.07 -9.32 5.40
N ALA A 25 13.10 -9.97 4.77
CA ALA A 25 11.68 -9.78 5.08
C ALA A 25 11.35 -10.18 6.53
N VAL A 26 11.89 -11.30 7.03
CA VAL A 26 11.76 -11.72 8.44
C VAL A 26 12.39 -10.68 9.36
N ALA A 27 13.58 -10.19 9.02
CA ALA A 27 14.27 -9.16 9.78
C ALA A 27 13.45 -7.88 9.95
N VAL A 28 12.89 -7.39 8.85
CA VAL A 28 12.01 -6.22 8.83
C VAL A 28 10.73 -6.47 9.63
N LYS A 29 10.07 -7.58 9.37
CA LYS A 29 8.80 -7.96 10.00
C LYS A 29 8.90 -8.03 11.53
N TYR A 30 9.95 -8.63 12.04
CA TYR A 30 10.17 -8.76 13.49
C TYR A 30 10.98 -7.60 14.10
N LYS A 31 11.19 -6.51 13.34
CA LYS A 31 11.88 -5.29 13.79
C LYS A 31 13.32 -5.56 14.30
N LEU A 32 13.99 -6.52 13.68
CA LEU A 32 15.36 -6.89 14.01
C LEU A 32 16.38 -5.97 13.30
N ILE A 33 15.93 -5.26 12.28
CA ILE A 33 16.66 -4.18 11.61
C ILE A 33 15.78 -2.92 11.59
N GLU A 34 16.41 -1.76 11.80
CA GLU A 34 15.73 -0.49 11.66
C GLU A 34 15.65 -0.09 10.17
N GLN A 35 14.45 0.07 9.67
CA GLN A 35 14.26 0.74 8.38
C GLN A 35 14.31 2.25 8.61
N SER A 36 15.32 2.91 8.08
CA SER A 36 15.38 4.37 8.06
C SER A 36 14.43 4.92 7.00
N PHE A 37 13.16 5.01 7.33
CA PHE A 37 12.23 5.80 6.52
C PHE A 37 12.50 7.27 6.80
N GLY A 38 12.74 8.06 5.76
CA GLY A 38 12.81 9.51 5.88
C GLY A 38 11.50 10.02 6.51
N LYS A 39 11.62 10.90 7.52
CA LYS A 39 10.48 11.51 8.20
C LYS A 39 9.76 12.59 7.36
N ALA A 40 9.91 12.57 6.03
CA ALA A 40 9.18 13.50 5.19
C ALA A 40 7.68 13.18 5.30
N ILE A 41 6.87 14.18 5.56
CA ILE A 41 5.42 14.09 5.52
C ILE A 41 5.02 13.71 4.10
N ASP A 42 4.38 12.56 3.94
CA ASP A 42 3.87 12.13 2.66
C ASP A 42 2.44 12.66 2.48
N ILE A 43 2.32 13.70 1.65
CA ILE A 43 1.04 14.34 1.30
C ILE A 43 0.05 13.31 0.74
N GLY A 44 0.55 12.33 0.00
CA GLY A 44 -0.29 11.24 -0.52
C GLY A 44 -0.88 10.39 0.60
N THR A 45 -0.10 10.06 1.62
CA THR A 45 -0.59 9.33 2.80
C THR A 45 -1.64 10.14 3.56
N LEU A 46 -1.42 11.44 3.76
CA LEU A 46 -2.40 12.29 4.45
C LEU A 46 -3.70 12.45 3.65
N ALA A 47 -3.61 12.61 2.32
CA ALA A 47 -4.79 12.66 1.46
C ALA A 47 -5.55 11.31 1.46
N HIS A 48 -4.84 10.18 1.47
CA HIS A 48 -5.42 8.85 1.61
C HIS A 48 -6.18 8.72 2.93
N GLU A 49 -5.58 9.11 4.03
CA GLU A 49 -6.24 9.10 5.34
C GLU A 49 -7.50 9.97 5.36
N GLU A 50 -7.46 11.20 4.80
CA GLU A 50 -8.61 12.11 4.75
C GLU A 50 -9.76 11.58 3.89
N LEU A 51 -9.45 10.83 2.83
CA LEU A 51 -10.45 10.25 1.92
C LEU A 51 -11.15 9.03 2.50
N LEU A 52 -10.44 8.20 3.27
CA LEU A 52 -10.95 6.92 3.75
C LEU A 52 -11.50 6.97 5.17
N LYS A 53 -11.17 8.00 5.94
CA LYS A 53 -11.73 8.18 7.28
C LYS A 53 -13.21 8.57 7.21
N GLN A 54 -14.05 7.69 7.64
CA GLN A 54 -15.44 8.01 7.92
C GLN A 54 -15.53 8.68 9.31
N GLY A 55 -15.55 10.01 9.30
CA GLY A 55 -15.91 10.80 10.47
C GLY A 55 -14.78 11.16 11.44
N GLY A 56 -14.21 12.31 11.24
CA GLY A 56 -14.02 13.25 12.34
C GLY A 56 -12.72 13.31 13.10
N SER A 57 -11.73 12.46 12.91
CA SER A 57 -10.42 12.71 13.52
C SER A 57 -9.45 13.32 12.50
N ASN A 58 -8.88 14.48 12.82
CA ASN A 58 -7.85 15.09 11.98
C ASN A 58 -6.63 14.18 11.89
N SER A 59 -6.08 14.01 10.68
CA SER A 59 -4.86 13.26 10.44
C SER A 59 -3.60 14.11 10.61
N PHE A 60 -3.76 15.43 10.70
CA PHE A 60 -2.69 16.41 10.77
C PHE A 60 -3.18 17.71 11.43
N VAL A 61 -2.24 18.59 11.69
CA VAL A 61 -2.47 19.96 12.17
C VAL A 61 -1.83 20.94 11.20
N VAL A 62 -2.57 21.97 10.80
CA VAL A 62 -2.00 23.04 9.97
C VAL A 62 -1.16 23.96 10.85
N LYS A 63 0.01 24.32 10.35
CA LYS A 63 0.99 25.13 11.05
C LYS A 63 0.42 26.50 11.43
N ALA A 64 0.36 26.80 12.74
CA ALA A 64 -0.19 28.06 13.24
C ALA A 64 0.81 29.24 13.17
N TYR A 65 2.09 28.99 12.99
CA TYR A 65 3.15 29.98 12.99
C TYR A 65 3.95 29.94 11.69
N LYS A 66 4.41 31.09 11.20
CA LYS A 66 5.22 31.17 9.99
C LYS A 66 6.53 30.34 10.09
N ASP A 67 7.17 30.42 11.28
CA ASP A 67 8.36 29.60 11.60
C ASP A 67 8.35 29.25 13.09
N PHE A 68 9.30 28.41 13.53
CA PHE A 68 9.44 27.99 14.92
C PHE A 68 10.65 28.60 15.62
N ARG A 69 10.90 29.93 15.44
CA ARG A 69 12.02 30.63 16.03
C ARG A 69 11.73 31.13 17.44
N THR A 70 10.49 31.55 17.73
CA THR A 70 10.07 32.00 19.05
C THR A 70 9.81 30.84 20.00
N ASN A 71 9.91 31.04 21.29
CA ASN A 71 9.62 30.00 22.29
C ASN A 71 8.16 29.59 22.23
N GLU A 72 7.24 30.53 22.09
CA GLU A 72 5.81 30.23 21.94
C GLU A 72 5.53 29.32 20.73
N ALA A 73 6.15 29.55 19.57
CA ALA A 73 6.01 28.73 18.39
C ALA A 73 6.62 27.34 18.59
N LYS A 74 7.73 27.23 19.33
CA LYS A 74 8.33 25.93 19.69
C LYS A 74 7.42 25.15 20.64
N ASP A 75 6.92 25.79 21.68
CA ASP A 75 6.03 25.20 22.68
C ASP A 75 4.75 24.66 21.98
N TRP A 76 4.19 25.45 21.05
CA TRP A 76 3.04 25.02 20.25
C TRP A 76 3.37 23.80 19.39
N ARG A 77 4.51 23.79 18.68
CA ARG A 77 4.96 22.66 17.86
C ARG A 77 5.12 21.39 18.70
N ASP A 78 5.79 21.52 19.86
CA ASP A 78 6.15 20.39 20.72
C ASP A 78 4.92 19.80 21.44
N ALA A 79 3.83 20.57 21.51
CA ALA A 79 2.54 20.12 22.02
C ALA A 79 1.71 19.32 20.99
N GLN A 80 2.10 19.32 19.70
CA GLN A 80 1.34 18.58 18.68
C GLN A 80 1.72 17.10 18.68
N ILE A 81 0.71 16.23 18.65
CA ILE A 81 0.86 14.77 18.53
C ILE A 81 0.75 14.35 17.06
N LEU A 82 -0.04 15.09 16.27
CA LEU A 82 -0.24 14.84 14.86
C LEU A 82 0.85 15.49 14.01
N PRO A 83 1.10 15.01 12.78
CA PRO A 83 1.96 15.67 11.80
C PRO A 83 1.56 17.13 11.61
N ILE A 84 2.55 18.03 11.56
CA ILE A 84 2.33 19.45 11.29
C ILE A 84 2.62 19.70 9.81
N ILE A 85 1.64 20.22 9.09
CA ILE A 85 1.76 20.57 7.66
C ILE A 85 1.68 22.08 7.46
N SER A 86 2.19 22.56 6.34
CA SER A 86 2.06 23.96 5.92
C SER A 86 0.66 24.23 5.32
N GLU A 87 0.34 25.51 5.13
CA GLU A 87 -0.91 25.90 4.44
C GLU A 87 -0.91 25.40 2.98
N GLU A 88 0.24 25.47 2.31
CA GLU A 88 0.39 24.99 0.94
C GLU A 88 0.16 23.47 0.83
N GLU A 89 0.68 22.69 1.78
CA GLU A 89 0.44 21.24 1.86
C GLU A 89 -1.03 20.94 2.15
N PHE A 90 -1.67 21.72 3.01
CA PHE A 90 -3.11 21.60 3.29
C PHE A 90 -3.96 21.86 2.03
N GLU A 91 -3.65 22.92 1.28
CA GLU A 91 -4.33 23.19 0.01
C GLU A 91 -4.11 22.07 -1.00
N GLN A 92 -2.91 21.51 -1.06
CA GLN A 92 -2.60 20.38 -1.95
C GLN A 92 -3.42 19.14 -1.57
N ILE A 93 -3.50 18.79 -0.30
CA ILE A 93 -4.34 17.67 0.20
C ILE A 93 -5.80 17.90 -0.19
N ASN A 94 -6.33 19.11 0.01
CA ASN A 94 -7.70 19.45 -0.35
C ASN A 94 -7.97 19.26 -1.86
N LYS A 95 -7.05 19.72 -2.73
CA LYS A 95 -7.18 19.56 -4.18
C LYS A 95 -7.18 18.08 -4.60
N ILE A 96 -6.33 17.25 -4.00
CA ILE A 96 -6.33 15.80 -4.22
C ILE A 96 -7.68 15.21 -3.81
N CYS A 97 -8.14 15.51 -2.59
CA CYS A 97 -9.40 15.01 -2.06
C CYS A 97 -10.61 15.44 -2.92
N GLU A 98 -10.63 16.69 -3.37
CA GLU A 98 -11.69 17.18 -4.26
C GLU A 98 -11.69 16.47 -5.61
N ALA A 99 -10.51 16.25 -6.22
CA ALA A 99 -10.39 15.56 -7.48
C ALA A 99 -10.92 14.12 -7.37
N VAL A 100 -10.56 13.41 -6.30
CA VAL A 100 -11.05 12.05 -6.02
C VAL A 100 -12.56 12.04 -5.81
N LYS A 101 -13.10 12.94 -4.97
CA LYS A 101 -14.55 13.02 -4.67
C LYS A 101 -15.39 13.40 -5.87
N LYS A 102 -14.85 14.14 -6.83
CA LYS A 102 -15.52 14.49 -8.10
C LYS A 102 -15.59 13.33 -9.09
N HIS A 103 -14.79 12.28 -8.90
CA HIS A 103 -14.80 11.13 -9.81
C HIS A 103 -16.12 10.34 -9.68
N PRO A 104 -16.81 9.98 -10.81
CA PRO A 104 -18.12 9.32 -10.75
C PRO A 104 -18.15 8.01 -9.97
N LEU A 105 -17.02 7.27 -9.92
CA LEU A 105 -16.93 6.02 -9.20
C LEU A 105 -16.51 6.18 -7.72
N TYR A 106 -16.34 7.39 -7.22
CA TYR A 106 -15.96 7.61 -5.82
C TYR A 106 -16.98 7.01 -4.85
N SER A 107 -18.26 7.33 -5.04
CA SER A 107 -19.35 6.81 -4.20
C SER A 107 -19.66 5.33 -4.42
N VAL A 108 -19.14 4.74 -5.49
CA VAL A 108 -19.37 3.33 -5.86
C VAL A 108 -18.25 2.44 -5.35
N LEU A 109 -17.01 2.95 -5.27
CA LEU A 109 -15.82 2.16 -4.98
C LEU A 109 -15.10 2.52 -3.68
N LEU A 110 -15.13 3.79 -3.25
CA LEU A 110 -14.34 4.24 -2.11
C LEU A 110 -15.17 4.67 -0.90
N CYS A 111 -16.29 5.36 -1.10
CA CYS A 111 -17.03 5.92 0.03
C CYS A 111 -18.51 6.14 -0.31
N GLY A 112 -19.34 5.15 -0.08
CA GLY A 112 -20.78 5.20 -0.36
C GLY A 112 -21.55 4.17 0.44
N GLU A 113 -22.83 4.05 0.17
CA GLU A 113 -23.71 3.09 0.85
C GLU A 113 -23.20 1.65 0.62
N GLY A 114 -23.11 0.87 1.71
CA GLY A 114 -22.64 -0.51 1.68
C GLY A 114 -21.13 -0.68 1.51
N ILE A 115 -20.36 0.41 1.53
CA ILE A 115 -18.89 0.37 1.51
C ILE A 115 -18.37 0.50 2.94
N GLU A 116 -17.51 -0.45 3.32
CA GLU A 116 -16.75 -0.43 4.56
C GLU A 116 -15.31 0.00 4.24
N ASN A 117 -14.75 0.94 5.00
CA ASN A 117 -13.37 1.42 4.82
C ASN A 117 -12.44 0.88 5.89
N GLU A 118 -11.15 0.77 5.53
CA GLU A 118 -10.07 0.39 6.45
C GLU A 118 -10.31 -0.98 7.12
N VAL A 119 -10.88 -1.95 6.38
CA VAL A 119 -11.32 -3.25 6.89
C VAL A 119 -10.15 -4.22 6.96
N GLU A 120 -9.91 -4.74 8.16
CA GLU A 120 -8.93 -5.79 8.38
C GLU A 120 -9.47 -7.15 7.92
N LEU A 121 -8.71 -7.84 7.08
CA LEU A 121 -9.03 -9.13 6.49
C LEU A 121 -7.96 -10.14 6.83
N TYR A 122 -8.37 -11.39 7.07
CA TYR A 122 -7.49 -12.48 7.46
C TYR A 122 -7.90 -13.77 6.75
N VAL A 123 -6.92 -14.50 6.22
CA VAL A 123 -7.12 -15.78 5.57
C VAL A 123 -5.93 -16.70 5.80
N LYS A 124 -6.16 -18.01 5.80
CA LYS A 124 -5.08 -19.00 5.78
C LYS A 124 -4.95 -19.57 4.36
N ILE A 125 -3.82 -19.38 3.72
CA ILE A 125 -3.52 -19.89 2.37
C ILE A 125 -2.39 -20.91 2.47
N ASN A 126 -2.67 -22.14 2.09
CA ASN A 126 -1.70 -23.25 2.14
C ASN A 126 -0.94 -23.38 3.46
N GLY A 127 -1.61 -23.09 4.59
CA GLY A 127 -1.05 -23.18 5.93
C GLY A 127 -0.37 -21.92 6.45
N VAL A 128 -0.25 -20.86 5.64
CA VAL A 128 0.30 -19.56 6.03
C VAL A 128 -0.84 -18.61 6.37
N ASP A 129 -0.73 -17.94 7.52
CA ASP A 129 -1.68 -16.93 7.94
C ASP A 129 -1.36 -15.59 7.26
N ILE A 130 -2.30 -15.09 6.48
CA ILE A 130 -2.20 -13.87 5.68
C ILE A 130 -3.15 -12.81 6.21
N LYS A 131 -2.71 -11.56 6.22
CA LYS A 131 -3.52 -10.39 6.55
C LYS A 131 -3.51 -9.35 5.44
N GLY A 132 -4.57 -8.57 5.40
CA GLY A 132 -4.68 -7.35 4.59
C GLY A 132 -5.56 -6.34 5.29
N LYS A 133 -5.42 -5.08 4.93
CA LYS A 133 -6.32 -4.02 5.37
C LYS A 133 -6.82 -3.33 4.11
N ALA A 134 -8.06 -3.62 3.74
CA ALA A 134 -8.66 -3.09 2.53
C ALA A 134 -9.06 -1.62 2.74
N ASP A 135 -8.65 -0.75 1.84
CA ASP A 135 -9.04 0.66 1.87
C ASP A 135 -10.54 0.83 1.76
N ALA A 136 -11.16 0.08 0.87
CA ALA A 136 -12.62 0.02 0.71
C ALA A 136 -13.05 -1.39 0.26
N ILE A 137 -14.11 -1.90 0.85
CA ILE A 137 -14.72 -3.19 0.50
C ILE A 137 -16.23 -3.06 0.47
N ARG A 138 -16.85 -3.63 -0.55
CA ARG A 138 -18.30 -3.80 -0.65
C ARG A 138 -18.62 -5.27 -0.89
N ARG A 139 -19.57 -5.79 -0.09
CA ARG A 139 -20.13 -7.13 -0.26
C ARG A 139 -21.52 -7.01 -0.84
N ASN A 140 -21.72 -7.57 -2.02
CA ASN A 140 -23.00 -7.52 -2.72
C ASN A 140 -23.90 -8.70 -2.33
N GLU A 141 -25.21 -8.56 -2.51
CA GLU A 141 -26.21 -9.58 -2.18
C GLU A 141 -26.02 -10.88 -2.98
N ASP A 142 -25.46 -10.81 -4.18
CA ASP A 142 -25.14 -11.95 -5.03
C ASP A 142 -23.88 -12.72 -4.59
N GLY A 143 -23.27 -12.30 -3.48
CA GLY A 143 -22.03 -12.87 -2.95
C GLY A 143 -20.76 -12.36 -3.62
N SER A 144 -20.87 -11.47 -4.61
CA SER A 144 -19.70 -10.82 -5.18
C SER A 144 -19.10 -9.78 -4.24
N ILE A 145 -17.78 -9.61 -4.33
CA ILE A 145 -17.02 -8.68 -3.48
C ILE A 145 -16.28 -7.70 -4.39
N VAL A 146 -16.35 -6.44 -4.04
CA VAL A 146 -15.58 -5.38 -4.69
C VAL A 146 -14.61 -4.80 -3.67
N ILE A 147 -13.33 -4.83 -3.98
CA ILE A 147 -12.27 -4.22 -3.19
C ILE A 147 -11.64 -3.10 -4.01
N ALA A 148 -11.52 -1.93 -3.43
CA ALA A 148 -10.81 -0.82 -4.04
C ALA A 148 -9.68 -0.36 -3.13
N ASP A 149 -8.54 -0.06 -3.74
CA ASP A 149 -7.34 0.40 -3.08
C ASP A 149 -6.95 1.75 -3.67
N LEU A 150 -6.83 2.76 -2.82
CA LEU A 150 -6.48 4.11 -3.20
C LEU A 150 -4.97 4.26 -3.31
N LYS A 151 -4.50 4.66 -4.47
CA LYS A 151 -3.08 4.95 -4.73
C LYS A 151 -2.89 6.42 -5.01
N THR A 152 -1.96 7.02 -4.32
CA THR A 152 -1.50 8.38 -4.59
C THR A 152 -0.15 8.36 -5.31
N THR A 153 0.07 9.23 -6.28
CA THR A 153 1.30 9.24 -7.05
C THR A 153 1.60 10.61 -7.66
N ALA A 154 2.85 11.05 -7.63
CA ALA A 154 3.32 12.17 -8.44
C ALA A 154 3.66 11.75 -9.89
N LYS A 155 3.76 10.43 -10.15
CA LYS A 155 4.11 9.86 -11.47
C LYS A 155 2.89 9.18 -12.10
N PHE A 156 1.87 9.98 -12.42
CA PHE A 156 0.61 9.48 -13.00
C PHE A 156 0.80 8.75 -14.33
N GLU A 157 1.85 9.10 -15.09
CA GLU A 157 2.19 8.47 -16.36
C GLU A 157 2.55 6.98 -16.22
N ASP A 158 3.08 6.57 -15.06
CA ASP A 158 3.38 5.16 -14.79
C ASP A 158 2.13 4.28 -14.78
N TRP A 159 0.95 4.89 -14.64
CA TRP A 159 -0.35 4.21 -14.61
C TRP A 159 -1.09 4.23 -15.95
N LYS A 160 -0.49 4.75 -17.04
CA LYS A 160 -1.08 4.68 -18.37
C LYS A 160 -1.02 3.27 -18.93
N MET A 161 -2.15 2.84 -19.50
CA MET A 161 -2.31 1.53 -20.17
C MET A 161 -2.66 1.76 -21.63
N ASN A 162 -1.69 2.25 -22.42
CA ASN A 162 -1.86 2.47 -23.83
C ASN A 162 -1.57 1.23 -24.67
N GLU A 163 -0.72 0.34 -24.15
CA GLU A 163 -0.29 -0.88 -24.81
C GLU A 163 -0.29 -2.06 -23.81
N PRO A 164 -0.46 -3.31 -24.25
CA PRO A 164 -0.47 -4.48 -23.37
C PRO A 164 0.77 -4.58 -22.47
N ARG A 165 1.93 -4.17 -22.98
CA ARG A 165 3.19 -4.16 -22.20
C ARG A 165 3.19 -3.19 -21.02
N ASP A 166 2.31 -2.19 -21.01
CA ASP A 166 2.26 -1.20 -19.92
C ASP A 166 1.81 -1.83 -18.59
N MET A 167 1.09 -2.97 -18.66
CA MET A 167 0.74 -3.76 -17.49
C MET A 167 1.98 -4.13 -16.65
N TRP A 168 3.10 -4.41 -17.31
CA TRP A 168 4.34 -4.79 -16.63
C TRP A 168 4.97 -3.69 -15.80
N LYS A 169 4.70 -2.41 -16.14
CA LYS A 169 5.18 -1.27 -15.33
C LYS A 169 4.59 -1.30 -13.92
N ILE A 170 3.33 -1.70 -13.81
CA ILE A 170 2.61 -1.80 -12.54
C ILE A 170 2.93 -3.13 -11.87
N ALA A 171 3.01 -4.22 -12.63
CA ALA A 171 3.39 -5.54 -12.12
C ALA A 171 4.82 -5.57 -11.56
N ASN A 172 5.77 -4.83 -12.14
CA ASN A 172 7.13 -4.69 -11.62
C ASN A 172 7.20 -3.94 -10.27
N LYS A 173 6.16 -3.20 -9.91
CA LYS A 173 5.98 -2.60 -8.57
C LYS A 173 5.26 -3.54 -7.61
N HIS A 174 5.02 -4.78 -8.02
CA HIS A 174 4.29 -5.83 -7.29
C HIS A 174 2.83 -5.51 -6.95
N TYR A 175 2.18 -4.60 -7.68
CA TYR A 175 0.76 -4.33 -7.50
C TYR A 175 -0.14 -5.48 -7.97
N ASP A 176 0.34 -6.35 -8.86
CA ASP A 176 -0.30 -7.61 -9.21
C ASP A 176 -0.33 -8.58 -8.01
N LEU A 177 0.76 -8.69 -7.24
CA LEU A 177 0.78 -9.42 -5.98
C LEU A 177 -0.23 -8.84 -4.99
N GLN A 178 -0.34 -7.51 -4.90
CA GLN A 178 -1.33 -6.88 -4.04
C GLN A 178 -2.74 -7.28 -4.46
N CYS A 179 -3.06 -7.18 -5.75
CA CYS A 179 -4.34 -7.57 -6.31
C CYS A 179 -4.67 -9.03 -5.99
N ALA A 180 -3.76 -9.97 -6.26
CA ALA A 180 -3.94 -11.38 -5.97
C ALA A 180 -4.13 -11.67 -4.47
N ASN A 181 -3.34 -11.02 -3.61
CA ASN A 181 -3.47 -11.15 -2.16
C ASN A 181 -4.87 -10.73 -1.68
N TYR A 182 -5.37 -9.60 -2.16
CA TYR A 182 -6.69 -9.11 -1.75
C TYR A 182 -7.85 -9.91 -2.34
N THR A 183 -7.71 -10.48 -3.53
CA THR A 183 -8.72 -11.39 -4.08
C THR A 183 -8.85 -12.66 -3.23
N GLN A 184 -7.75 -13.20 -2.72
CA GLN A 184 -7.76 -14.32 -1.78
C GLN A 184 -8.36 -13.93 -0.41
N LEU A 185 -8.02 -12.73 0.10
CA LEU A 185 -8.57 -12.18 1.34
C LEU A 185 -10.08 -11.90 1.25
N GLY A 186 -10.63 -11.71 0.06
CA GLY A 186 -12.06 -11.57 -0.19
C GLY A 186 -12.86 -12.85 0.09
N LEU A 187 -12.21 -13.99 0.39
CA LEU A 187 -12.79 -15.29 0.70
C LEU A 187 -13.54 -15.96 -0.46
N ASN A 188 -13.71 -15.28 -1.57
CA ASN A 188 -14.30 -15.84 -2.80
C ASN A 188 -13.55 -15.29 -4.03
N PRO A 189 -12.36 -15.84 -4.34
CA PRO A 189 -11.51 -15.30 -5.40
C PRO A 189 -12.22 -15.19 -6.76
N ASN A 190 -13.10 -16.12 -7.09
CA ASN A 190 -13.83 -16.14 -8.36
C ASN A 190 -14.90 -15.04 -8.50
N LEU A 191 -15.33 -14.46 -7.37
CA LEU A 191 -16.35 -13.40 -7.31
C LEU A 191 -15.80 -12.09 -6.77
N THR A 192 -14.49 -11.99 -6.53
CA THR A 192 -13.84 -10.77 -6.03
C THR A 192 -13.27 -9.96 -7.18
N ASN A 193 -13.73 -8.72 -7.29
CA ASN A 193 -13.20 -7.73 -8.23
C ASN A 193 -12.32 -6.74 -7.48
N PHE A 194 -11.13 -6.49 -8.00
CA PHE A 194 -10.18 -5.56 -7.40
C PHE A 194 -9.94 -4.36 -8.30
N TYR A 195 -9.95 -3.16 -7.70
CA TYR A 195 -9.75 -1.90 -8.39
C TYR A 195 -8.64 -1.07 -7.73
N PHE A 196 -7.79 -0.48 -8.54
CA PHE A 196 -6.96 0.64 -8.11
C PHE A 196 -7.66 1.96 -8.42
N PHE A 197 -7.81 2.81 -7.41
CA PHE A 197 -8.26 4.17 -7.56
C PHE A 197 -7.04 5.07 -7.44
N VAL A 198 -6.56 5.60 -8.57
CA VAL A 198 -5.26 6.28 -8.65
C VAL A 198 -5.47 7.79 -8.72
N ALA A 199 -4.90 8.51 -7.74
CA ALA A 199 -4.96 9.97 -7.64
C ALA A 199 -3.57 10.58 -7.80
N GLU A 200 -3.45 11.57 -8.69
CA GLU A 200 -2.24 12.35 -8.86
C GLU A 200 -2.08 13.37 -7.74
N THR A 201 -0.89 13.45 -7.15
CA THR A 201 -0.61 14.36 -6.03
C THR A 201 -0.13 15.73 -6.44
N VAL A 202 0.09 15.97 -7.73
CA VAL A 202 0.53 17.24 -8.32
C VAL A 202 -0.44 17.71 -9.40
N GLU A 203 -0.40 18.99 -9.75
CA GLU A 203 -1.24 19.50 -10.85
C GLU A 203 -1.03 18.71 -12.15
N PRO A 204 -2.11 18.39 -12.85
CA PRO A 204 -3.49 18.86 -12.70
C PRO A 204 -4.40 17.97 -11.83
N TYR A 205 -3.87 17.15 -10.91
CA TYR A 205 -4.60 16.29 -9.95
C TYR A 205 -5.55 15.30 -10.66
N ARG A 206 -5.02 14.60 -11.66
CA ARG A 206 -5.80 13.61 -12.43
C ARG A 206 -6.20 12.42 -11.55
N VAL A 207 -7.33 11.85 -11.88
CA VAL A 207 -7.83 10.63 -11.22
C VAL A 207 -8.14 9.57 -12.27
N LYS A 208 -7.83 8.32 -11.96
CA LYS A 208 -8.07 7.16 -12.81
C LYS A 208 -8.49 5.97 -11.98
N VAL A 209 -9.44 5.21 -12.48
CA VAL A 209 -9.84 3.93 -11.89
C VAL A 209 -9.44 2.80 -12.83
N MET A 210 -8.84 1.76 -12.27
CA MET A 210 -8.35 0.61 -13.03
C MET A 210 -8.88 -0.68 -12.41
N HIS A 211 -9.61 -1.46 -13.20
CA HIS A 211 -10.01 -2.81 -12.84
C HIS A 211 -8.85 -3.79 -13.13
N CYS A 212 -8.54 -4.65 -12.18
CA CYS A 212 -7.53 -5.68 -12.36
C CYS A 212 -8.11 -6.85 -13.15
N ALA A 213 -7.71 -6.97 -14.42
CA ALA A 213 -8.11 -8.07 -15.29
C ALA A 213 -7.48 -9.40 -14.86
N LEU A 214 -8.06 -10.52 -15.32
CA LEU A 214 -7.64 -11.87 -14.95
C LEU A 214 -6.13 -12.10 -15.13
N ALA A 215 -5.56 -11.72 -16.26
CA ALA A 215 -4.12 -11.90 -16.52
C ALA A 215 -3.21 -11.16 -15.49
N PHE A 216 -3.68 -10.04 -14.96
CA PHE A 216 -2.96 -9.31 -13.92
C PHE A 216 -3.06 -10.02 -12.56
N VAL A 217 -4.23 -10.58 -12.25
CA VAL A 217 -4.44 -11.41 -11.05
C VAL A 217 -3.58 -12.67 -11.11
N GLU A 218 -3.57 -13.39 -12.24
CA GLU A 218 -2.77 -14.60 -12.45
C GLU A 218 -1.27 -14.36 -12.29
N SER A 219 -0.76 -13.23 -12.81
CA SER A 219 0.63 -12.81 -12.57
C SER A 219 0.92 -12.63 -11.07
N GLY A 220 0.01 -12.01 -10.34
CA GLY A 220 0.11 -11.83 -8.90
C GLY A 220 0.01 -13.14 -8.12
N GLU A 221 -0.84 -14.08 -8.54
CA GLU A 221 -0.99 -15.39 -7.91
C GLU A 221 0.30 -16.23 -8.00
N GLN A 222 1.03 -16.15 -9.11
CA GLN A 222 2.34 -16.80 -9.25
C GLN A 222 3.34 -16.24 -8.21
N LYS A 223 3.36 -14.91 -8.01
CA LYS A 223 4.19 -14.27 -7.00
C LYS A 223 3.75 -14.63 -5.58
N LEU A 224 2.45 -14.64 -5.33
CA LEU A 224 1.87 -15.02 -4.04
C LEU A 224 2.24 -16.46 -3.67
N ALA A 225 2.11 -17.40 -4.60
CA ALA A 225 2.47 -18.79 -4.39
C ALA A 225 3.97 -18.93 -4.04
N LYS A 226 4.85 -18.22 -4.76
CA LYS A 226 6.29 -18.20 -4.47
C LYS A 226 6.58 -17.66 -3.06
N CYS A 227 5.94 -16.56 -2.67
CA CYS A 227 6.11 -16.00 -1.33
C CYS A 227 5.62 -16.96 -0.25
N ILE A 228 4.46 -17.58 -0.43
CA ILE A 228 3.90 -18.55 0.52
C ILE A 228 4.84 -19.74 0.70
N GLU A 229 5.45 -20.25 -0.37
CA GLU A 229 6.41 -21.35 -0.32
C GLU A 229 7.65 -20.98 0.51
N GLN A 230 8.22 -19.80 0.28
CA GLN A 230 9.35 -19.30 1.04
C GLN A 230 9.00 -19.07 2.51
N ILE A 231 7.82 -18.52 2.80
CA ILE A 231 7.34 -18.33 4.17
C ILE A 231 7.19 -19.65 4.90
N LYS A 232 6.62 -20.68 4.27
CA LYS A 232 6.49 -22.03 4.86
C LYS A 232 7.84 -22.64 5.20
N GLN A 233 8.80 -22.47 4.32
CA GLN A 233 10.11 -23.09 4.46
C GLN A 233 11.01 -22.33 5.46
N PHE A 234 10.92 -21.01 5.49
CA PHE A 234 11.90 -20.16 6.19
C PHE A 234 11.29 -19.13 7.14
N GLY A 235 9.99 -18.84 7.07
CA GLY A 235 9.38 -17.71 7.75
C GLY A 235 9.38 -17.77 9.29
N ASN A 236 9.58 -18.94 9.87
CA ASN A 236 9.69 -19.16 11.32
C ASN A 236 11.11 -19.49 11.77
N ARG A 237 12.10 -19.32 10.89
CA ARG A 237 13.50 -19.61 11.20
C ARG A 237 14.05 -18.54 12.15
N GLU A 238 14.76 -18.96 13.22
CA GLU A 238 15.61 -18.03 13.94
C GLU A 238 16.72 -17.52 13.00
N ILE A 239 16.79 -16.20 12.85
CA ILE A 239 17.82 -15.57 12.05
C ILE A 239 18.89 -15.04 12.98
N ASP A 240 20.12 -15.54 12.83
CA ASP A 240 21.28 -15.00 13.51
C ASP A 240 21.78 -13.76 12.73
N PHE A 241 21.46 -12.58 13.27
CA PHE A 241 21.87 -11.30 12.69
C PHE A 241 23.35 -10.94 12.91
N THR A 242 24.10 -11.74 13.64
CA THR A 242 25.56 -11.59 13.67
C THR A 242 26.20 -12.06 12.35
N TYR A 243 25.46 -12.76 11.51
CA TYR A 243 25.86 -13.17 10.18
C TYR A 243 25.77 -11.97 9.23
N THR A 244 26.85 -11.23 9.09
CA THR A 244 27.09 -10.41 7.92
C THR A 244 27.18 -11.37 6.73
N LYS A 245 26.16 -11.37 5.86
CA LYS A 245 26.22 -12.07 4.57
C LYS A 245 27.42 -11.50 3.82
N THR A 246 28.56 -12.11 3.98
CA THR A 246 29.70 -11.85 3.13
C THR A 246 29.27 -12.38 1.78
N LEU A 247 29.02 -11.50 0.82
CA LEU A 247 28.82 -11.87 -0.58
C LEU A 247 30.13 -12.50 -1.06
N SER A 248 30.28 -13.79 -0.79
CA SER A 248 31.45 -14.58 -1.23
C SER A 248 31.23 -15.20 -2.61
N GLU A 249 30.01 -15.04 -3.16
CA GLU A 249 29.70 -15.50 -4.50
C GLU A 249 29.81 -14.32 -5.47
N VAL A 250 30.76 -14.42 -6.39
CA VAL A 250 30.81 -13.54 -7.56
C VAL A 250 29.68 -13.97 -8.48
N GLU A 251 28.61 -13.16 -8.55
CA GLU A 251 27.61 -13.35 -9.60
C GLU A 251 28.26 -12.92 -10.93
N GLU A 252 28.43 -13.85 -11.85
CA GLU A 252 28.78 -13.52 -13.22
C GLU A 252 27.58 -12.79 -13.85
N ILE A 253 27.79 -11.53 -14.23
CA ILE A 253 26.86 -10.83 -15.10
C ILE A 253 27.02 -11.47 -16.47
N GLY A 254 26.01 -12.24 -16.90
CA GLY A 254 26.03 -12.94 -18.19
C GLY A 254 26.29 -11.96 -19.34
N ASP A 255 27.14 -12.36 -20.26
CA ASP A 255 27.35 -11.68 -21.53
C ASP A 255 26.01 -11.64 -22.29
N PHE A 256 25.42 -10.48 -22.38
CA PHE A 256 24.38 -10.20 -23.38
C PHE A 256 25.07 -10.05 -24.73
N SER A 257 25.34 -11.17 -25.40
CA SER A 257 25.65 -11.13 -26.83
C SER A 257 24.38 -10.65 -27.55
N LEU A 258 24.49 -9.49 -28.17
CA LEU A 258 23.50 -8.88 -29.04
C LEU A 258 23.21 -9.76 -30.27
#